data_3e9529946b3db0af7f31dd2c1af7f195
#
_entry.id   3e9529946b3db0af7f31dd2c1af7f195
#
_cell.length_a   1.000
_cell.length_b   1.000
_cell.length_c   1.000
_cell.angle_alpha   90.00
_cell.angle_beta   90.00
_cell.angle_gamma   90.00
#
_symmetry.space_group_name_H-M   'P 1'
#
loop_
_entity.id
_entity.type
_entity.pdbx_description
1 polymer ?
#
loop_
_entity_poly.entity_id
_entity_poly.type
_entity_poly.pdbx_seq_one_letter_code
_entity_poly.pdbx_strand_id
1 'polypeptide(L)'
;MRTEDQINSIIKRLQSLESHRAPWEAMWQDCTDYVNPRRGDFKAKQARGSSTRFDKVFDSTAPLANEQLASGLHGHLTNTAERWFSLRVPGIEPSVHEMYLDIGSYGTGVFFTEDRPGKSVGFRSFHLADCYAMENHEGVIDTLYRKYKHTARQLMELYAPILPEKFKDIATKNPFQEFTCIHAVEPRSSINYDKKDKSSMPWKSCYVLVEEKLMLKEGGYQEFPYMVPRWSKTSGEVYGRSPSMTCMPDIKMVNEMMKTTIRAAQKATDPPLMVPDDGFMMPLRTIPGGLNYYRSGTADKIEPLIGGERPDIGLDFIESRREHITKSFHVDWMSLAEGPQMTATEVLQRQEDKMRLMGPMVGRLQSEFLGPLIERVFAVMNRRGELPQPPSDVEGVDLQIDYVSPVARAQKSTLVFNFARFLEQMGPLTQMKPEVFDNIDADATFRWAHKTLDAPMETLIDAEKVKENRQAQQEAMQKQQQAETAQQAAGTMKDMSQAAKNVGQEELVGDAIAAQSQPPVE
;
A
#
# COMPACT_ATOMS: atom_id res chain seq x y z
N MET A 1 -12.29 -37.43 17.01
CA MET A 1 -13.56 -36.83 16.55
C MET A 1 -13.92 -37.46 15.23
N ARG A 2 -15.14 -37.94 15.05
CA ARG A 2 -15.58 -38.47 13.73
C ARG A 2 -15.63 -37.30 12.75
N THR A 3 -15.35 -37.56 11.48
CA THR A 3 -15.33 -36.52 10.42
C THR A 3 -16.63 -35.70 10.37
N GLU A 4 -17.76 -36.35 10.63
CA GLU A 4 -19.08 -35.71 10.70
C GLU A 4 -19.19 -34.69 11.84
N ASP A 5 -18.62 -34.98 13.03
CA ASP A 5 -18.65 -34.05 14.16
C ASP A 5 -17.83 -32.79 13.85
N GLN A 6 -16.71 -32.94 13.12
CA GLN A 6 -15.89 -31.82 12.68
C GLN A 6 -16.65 -30.93 11.67
N ILE A 7 -17.32 -31.54 10.70
CA ILE A 7 -18.11 -30.81 9.69
C ILE A 7 -19.24 -30.04 10.36
N ASN A 8 -19.99 -30.68 11.25
CA ASN A 8 -21.07 -30.04 12.00
C ASN A 8 -20.56 -28.90 12.87
N SER A 9 -19.37 -29.03 13.47
CA SER A 9 -18.72 -27.97 14.24
C SER A 9 -18.36 -26.76 13.36
N ILE A 10 -17.80 -26.99 12.16
CA ILE A 10 -17.47 -25.94 11.17
C ILE A 10 -18.73 -25.20 10.74
N ILE A 11 -19.81 -25.94 10.41
CA ILE A 11 -21.08 -25.33 10.00
C ILE A 11 -21.69 -24.48 11.13
N LYS A 12 -21.69 -24.97 12.38
CA LYS A 12 -22.18 -24.21 13.54
C LYS A 12 -21.36 -22.94 13.78
N ARG A 13 -20.03 -23.02 13.66
CA ARG A 13 -19.16 -21.83 13.79
C ARG A 13 -19.46 -20.82 12.68
N LEU A 14 -19.63 -21.27 11.43
CA LEU A 14 -20.03 -20.38 10.35
C LEU A 14 -21.34 -19.66 10.67
N GLN A 15 -22.36 -20.34 11.16
CA GLN A 15 -23.64 -19.74 11.57
C GLN A 15 -23.47 -18.69 12.67
N SER A 16 -22.59 -18.94 13.64
CA SER A 16 -22.24 -17.96 14.66
C SER A 16 -21.58 -16.73 14.05
N LEU A 17 -20.62 -16.92 13.13
CA LEU A 17 -19.93 -15.81 12.43
C LEU A 17 -20.90 -15.03 11.53
N GLU A 18 -21.86 -15.70 10.86
CA GLU A 18 -22.93 -15.06 10.11
C GLU A 18 -23.77 -14.14 11.00
N SER A 19 -24.14 -14.61 12.21
CA SER A 19 -24.89 -13.82 13.18
C SER A 19 -24.12 -12.60 13.67
N HIS A 20 -22.83 -12.74 13.95
CA HIS A 20 -21.96 -11.62 14.35
C HIS A 20 -21.76 -10.59 13.24
N ARG A 21 -21.76 -11.01 11.98
CA ARG A 21 -21.60 -10.12 10.81
C ARG A 21 -22.90 -9.42 10.41
N ALA A 22 -24.05 -10.01 10.68
CA ALA A 22 -25.36 -9.53 10.23
C ALA A 22 -25.65 -8.03 10.49
N PRO A 23 -25.24 -7.41 11.62
CA PRO A 23 -25.43 -5.97 11.85
C PRO A 23 -24.71 -5.08 10.83
N TRP A 24 -23.58 -5.53 10.27
CA TRP A 24 -22.77 -4.79 9.30
C TRP A 24 -23.31 -4.82 7.88
N GLU A 25 -24.04 -5.88 7.53
CA GLU A 25 -24.47 -6.14 6.14
C GLU A 25 -25.37 -5.07 5.55
N ALA A 26 -26.16 -4.38 6.37
CA ALA A 26 -27.01 -3.28 5.90
C ALA A 26 -26.17 -2.09 5.44
N MET A 27 -25.15 -1.71 6.23
CA MET A 27 -24.25 -0.61 5.90
C MET A 27 -23.37 -0.96 4.70
N TRP A 28 -22.86 -2.18 4.63
CA TRP A 28 -22.07 -2.63 3.48
C TRP A 28 -22.89 -2.71 2.19
N GLN A 29 -24.18 -3.02 2.30
CA GLN A 29 -25.09 -2.97 1.13
C GLN A 29 -25.23 -1.53 0.62
N ASP A 30 -25.39 -0.55 1.51
CA ASP A 30 -25.40 0.86 1.13
C ASP A 30 -24.07 1.26 0.44
N CYS A 31 -22.93 0.84 0.99
CA CYS A 31 -21.62 1.08 0.35
C CYS A 31 -21.52 0.43 -1.04
N THR A 32 -22.09 -0.77 -1.21
CA THR A 32 -22.15 -1.42 -2.51
C THR A 32 -23.02 -0.62 -3.49
N ASP A 33 -24.19 -0.18 -3.05
CA ASP A 33 -25.15 0.50 -3.92
C ASP A 33 -24.64 1.88 -4.39
N TYR A 34 -23.96 2.65 -3.51
CA TYR A 34 -23.59 4.03 -3.79
C TYR A 34 -22.11 4.27 -4.09
N VAL A 35 -21.20 3.41 -3.58
CA VAL A 35 -19.75 3.63 -3.71
C VAL A 35 -19.08 2.61 -4.62
N ASN A 36 -19.45 1.33 -4.55
CA ASN A 36 -18.83 0.29 -5.36
C ASN A 36 -19.87 -0.60 -6.05
N PRO A 37 -20.64 -0.06 -6.99
CA PRO A 37 -21.77 -0.77 -7.62
C PRO A 37 -21.34 -1.96 -8.47
N ARG A 38 -20.05 -2.09 -8.81
CA ARG A 38 -19.50 -3.23 -9.58
C ARG A 38 -19.30 -4.50 -8.75
N ARG A 39 -19.27 -4.38 -7.41
CA ARG A 39 -19.10 -5.53 -6.50
C ARG A 39 -20.41 -6.28 -6.27
N GLY A 40 -20.32 -7.51 -5.74
CA GLY A 40 -21.46 -8.34 -5.40
C GLY A 40 -22.23 -7.83 -4.18
N ASP A 41 -23.52 -8.21 -4.08
CA ASP A 41 -24.40 -7.84 -2.97
C ASP A 41 -24.10 -8.62 -1.70
N PHE A 42 -24.41 -8.00 -0.55
CA PHE A 42 -24.43 -8.66 0.75
C PHE A 42 -25.80 -9.30 1.03
N LYS A 43 -26.89 -8.62 0.69
CA LYS A 43 -28.27 -9.05 0.99
C LYS A 43 -29.08 -9.43 -0.25
N ALA A 44 -28.90 -8.72 -1.35
CA ALA A 44 -29.65 -8.99 -2.56
C ALA A 44 -29.03 -10.13 -3.37
N LYS A 45 -29.87 -10.94 -4.00
CA LYS A 45 -29.42 -12.05 -4.86
C LYS A 45 -29.14 -11.62 -6.31
N GLN A 46 -28.78 -10.36 -6.53
CA GLN A 46 -28.47 -9.89 -7.90
C GLN A 46 -27.13 -10.44 -8.37
N ALA A 47 -27.06 -10.80 -9.64
CA ALA A 47 -25.83 -11.30 -10.23
C ALA A 47 -24.74 -10.21 -10.26
N ARG A 48 -23.50 -10.59 -10.00
CA ARG A 48 -22.34 -9.69 -10.11
C ARG A 48 -22.30 -9.12 -11.53
N GLY A 49 -22.06 -7.81 -11.64
CA GLY A 49 -22.02 -7.12 -12.95
C GLY A 49 -23.39 -6.74 -13.54
N SER A 50 -24.48 -6.87 -12.79
CA SER A 50 -25.79 -6.41 -13.23
C SER A 50 -25.81 -4.88 -13.42
N SER A 51 -26.29 -4.39 -14.58
CA SER A 51 -26.40 -2.97 -14.91
C SER A 51 -27.45 -2.21 -14.09
N THR A 52 -28.38 -2.91 -13.46
CA THR A 52 -29.52 -2.30 -12.75
C THR A 52 -29.13 -1.44 -11.53
N ARG A 53 -27.89 -1.51 -11.07
CA ARG A 53 -27.40 -0.69 -9.95
C ARG A 53 -27.05 0.73 -10.35
N PHE A 54 -26.56 0.91 -11.56
CA PHE A 54 -26.22 2.24 -12.06
C PHE A 54 -27.44 3.14 -12.19
N ASP A 55 -28.66 2.59 -12.26
CA ASP A 55 -29.90 3.35 -12.28
C ASP A 55 -30.21 4.07 -10.94
N LYS A 56 -29.52 3.70 -9.86
CA LYS A 56 -29.68 4.32 -8.53
C LYS A 56 -28.66 5.40 -8.24
N VAL A 57 -27.54 5.44 -8.98
CA VAL A 57 -26.43 6.37 -8.76
C VAL A 57 -26.56 7.55 -9.70
N PHE A 58 -26.93 8.71 -9.16
CA PHE A 58 -27.06 9.97 -9.91
C PHE A 58 -25.80 10.85 -9.77
N ASP A 59 -24.94 10.54 -8.81
CA ASP A 59 -23.67 11.25 -8.58
C ASP A 59 -22.50 10.27 -8.49
N SER A 60 -21.44 10.51 -9.26
CA SER A 60 -20.27 9.63 -9.35
C SER A 60 -19.11 10.02 -8.41
N THR A 61 -19.28 11.04 -7.57
CA THR A 61 -18.19 11.57 -6.74
C THR A 61 -17.65 10.50 -5.79
N ALA A 62 -18.51 9.75 -5.11
CA ALA A 62 -18.08 8.72 -4.17
C ALA A 62 -17.39 7.52 -4.85
N PRO A 63 -17.90 6.94 -5.94
CA PRO A 63 -17.18 5.92 -6.72
C PRO A 63 -15.80 6.38 -7.19
N LEU A 64 -15.70 7.60 -7.73
CA LEU A 64 -14.42 8.16 -8.21
C LEU A 64 -13.44 8.40 -7.06
N ALA A 65 -13.89 8.95 -5.95
CA ALA A 65 -13.07 9.17 -4.77
C ALA A 65 -12.52 7.85 -4.20
N ASN A 66 -13.33 6.79 -4.19
CA ASN A 66 -12.89 5.46 -3.78
C ASN A 66 -11.83 4.86 -4.73
N GLU A 67 -11.98 5.06 -6.03
CA GLU A 67 -11.02 4.60 -7.04
C GLU A 67 -9.69 5.37 -6.94
N GLN A 68 -9.76 6.67 -6.69
CA GLN A 68 -8.58 7.51 -6.42
C GLN A 68 -7.87 7.11 -5.13
N LEU A 69 -8.62 6.85 -4.05
CA LEU A 69 -8.08 6.33 -2.80
C LEU A 69 -7.35 5.00 -3.02
N ALA A 70 -7.97 4.04 -3.70
CA ALA A 70 -7.37 2.72 -3.97
C ALA A 70 -6.10 2.85 -4.81
N SER A 71 -6.11 3.68 -5.86
CA SER A 71 -4.95 3.94 -6.72
C SER A 71 -3.83 4.64 -5.95
N GLY A 72 -4.16 5.59 -5.07
CA GLY A 72 -3.21 6.27 -4.22
C GLY A 72 -2.56 5.32 -3.20
N LEU A 73 -3.35 4.49 -2.52
CA LEU A 73 -2.83 3.46 -1.61
C LEU A 73 -1.91 2.47 -2.34
N HIS A 74 -2.32 2.04 -3.54
CA HIS A 74 -1.52 1.17 -4.39
C HIS A 74 -0.17 1.80 -4.73
N GLY A 75 -0.16 3.03 -5.23
CA GLY A 75 1.06 3.73 -5.60
C GLY A 75 1.99 4.06 -4.42
N HIS A 76 1.43 4.42 -3.26
CA HIS A 76 2.22 4.84 -2.11
C HIS A 76 2.68 3.71 -1.19
N LEU A 77 1.92 2.62 -1.07
CA LEU A 77 2.21 1.55 -0.13
C LEU A 77 2.80 0.30 -0.79
N THR A 78 2.34 -0.06 -1.98
CA THR A 78 2.67 -1.36 -2.59
C THR A 78 3.65 -1.28 -3.74
N ASN A 79 3.81 -0.13 -4.39
CA ASN A 79 4.67 0.01 -5.58
C ASN A 79 6.10 -0.51 -5.38
N THR A 80 6.69 -0.30 -4.20
CA THR A 80 8.06 -0.77 -3.92
C THR A 80 8.10 -2.27 -3.59
N ALA A 81 7.12 -2.75 -2.85
CA ALA A 81 6.97 -4.18 -2.57
C ALA A 81 6.66 -4.96 -3.85
N GLU A 82 5.84 -4.41 -4.74
CA GLU A 82 5.52 -4.99 -6.03
C GLU A 82 6.73 -5.12 -6.95
N ARG A 83 7.64 -4.14 -6.98
CA ARG A 83 8.85 -4.23 -7.79
C ARG A 83 9.71 -5.43 -7.40
N TRP A 84 9.74 -5.79 -6.12
CA TRP A 84 10.41 -6.99 -5.65
C TRP A 84 9.60 -8.26 -5.99
N PHE A 85 8.27 -8.23 -5.82
CA PHE A 85 7.36 -9.33 -6.13
C PHE A 85 7.15 -9.52 -7.64
N SER A 86 7.04 -8.46 -8.43
CA SER A 86 6.79 -8.53 -9.87
C SER A 86 7.95 -9.18 -10.63
N LEU A 87 9.19 -9.03 -10.15
CA LEU A 87 10.35 -9.68 -10.74
C LEU A 87 10.34 -11.21 -10.55
N ARG A 88 9.65 -11.71 -9.53
CA ARG A 88 9.64 -13.14 -9.19
C ARG A 88 8.26 -13.77 -9.09
N VAL A 89 7.22 -12.97 -8.87
CA VAL A 89 5.86 -13.46 -8.59
C VAL A 89 4.83 -12.60 -9.33
N PRO A 90 4.58 -12.86 -10.62
CA PRO A 90 3.63 -12.07 -11.43
C PRO A 90 2.19 -12.23 -10.95
N GLY A 91 1.38 -11.17 -11.05
CA GLY A 91 -0.08 -11.18 -10.84
C GLY A 91 -0.59 -10.69 -9.49
N ILE A 92 0.25 -10.03 -8.69
CA ILE A 92 -0.18 -9.43 -7.41
C ILE A 92 -0.98 -8.14 -7.62
N GLU A 93 -0.58 -7.30 -8.57
CA GLU A 93 -1.10 -5.94 -8.81
C GLU A 93 -2.64 -5.85 -8.91
N PRO A 94 -3.33 -6.60 -9.78
CA PRO A 94 -4.78 -6.48 -9.91
C PRO A 94 -5.51 -6.87 -8.62
N SER A 95 -5.02 -7.89 -7.92
CA SER A 95 -5.64 -8.39 -6.70
C SER A 95 -5.49 -7.42 -5.53
N VAL A 96 -4.36 -6.71 -5.45
CA VAL A 96 -4.11 -5.69 -4.42
C VAL A 96 -4.99 -4.47 -4.65
N HIS A 97 -5.10 -4.00 -5.89
CA HIS A 97 -5.98 -2.88 -6.22
C HIS A 97 -7.46 -3.16 -5.87
N GLU A 98 -7.96 -4.36 -6.21
CA GLU A 98 -9.30 -4.79 -5.81
C GLU A 98 -9.50 -4.80 -4.29
N MET A 99 -8.49 -5.25 -3.55
CA MET A 99 -8.54 -5.23 -2.09
C MET A 99 -8.60 -3.80 -1.53
N TYR A 100 -7.86 -2.85 -2.09
CA TYR A 100 -7.91 -1.44 -1.68
C TYR A 100 -9.26 -0.79 -1.98
N LEU A 101 -9.90 -1.14 -3.10
CA LEU A 101 -11.28 -0.73 -3.40
C LEU A 101 -12.26 -1.24 -2.32
N ASP A 102 -12.07 -2.48 -1.85
CA ASP A 102 -12.89 -3.05 -0.77
C ASP A 102 -12.63 -2.36 0.57
N ILE A 103 -11.38 -2.01 0.88
CA ILE A 103 -11.03 -1.25 2.09
C ILE A 103 -11.70 0.13 2.09
N GLY A 104 -11.62 0.87 1.00
CA GLY A 104 -12.27 2.18 0.89
C GLY A 104 -13.80 2.09 0.97
N SER A 105 -14.39 1.03 0.43
CA SER A 105 -15.85 0.81 0.44
C SER A 105 -16.34 0.24 1.77
N TYR A 106 -15.76 -0.85 2.26
CA TYR A 106 -16.28 -1.65 3.38
C TYR A 106 -15.44 -1.53 4.66
N GLY A 107 -14.29 -0.88 4.60
CA GLY A 107 -13.37 -0.75 5.73
C GLY A 107 -12.55 -1.99 6.03
N THR A 108 -12.77 -3.09 5.31
CA THR A 108 -12.08 -4.36 5.49
C THR A 108 -11.84 -5.00 4.13
N GLY A 109 -10.60 -5.34 3.84
CA GLY A 109 -10.22 -6.12 2.66
C GLY A 109 -9.92 -7.57 3.05
N VAL A 110 -9.98 -8.48 2.09
CA VAL A 110 -9.57 -9.88 2.28
C VAL A 110 -8.67 -10.29 1.14
N PHE A 111 -7.42 -10.60 1.48
CA PHE A 111 -6.41 -11.02 0.53
C PHE A 111 -5.90 -12.42 0.87
N PHE A 112 -5.73 -13.26 -0.12
CA PHE A 112 -5.35 -14.66 0.05
C PHE A 112 -4.09 -14.96 -0.76
N THR A 113 -3.13 -15.58 -0.09
CA THR A 113 -1.87 -16.02 -0.71
C THR A 113 -1.82 -17.55 -0.73
N GLU A 114 -1.79 -18.11 -1.93
CA GLU A 114 -1.79 -19.55 -2.17
C GLU A 114 -0.42 -20.05 -2.60
N ASP A 115 0.10 -21.05 -1.87
CA ASP A 115 1.27 -21.81 -2.30
C ASP A 115 0.86 -22.84 -3.38
N ARG A 116 1.31 -22.66 -4.62
CA ARG A 116 1.06 -23.54 -5.75
C ARG A 116 2.34 -24.26 -6.13
N PRO A 117 2.56 -25.51 -5.67
CA PRO A 117 3.77 -26.25 -6.00
C PRO A 117 3.99 -26.33 -7.52
N GLY A 118 5.21 -25.98 -7.97
CA GLY A 118 5.58 -25.97 -9.39
C GLY A 118 5.03 -24.80 -10.21
N LYS A 119 4.34 -23.83 -9.57
CA LYS A 119 3.88 -22.57 -10.17
C LYS A 119 4.27 -21.40 -9.26
N SER A 120 4.15 -20.18 -9.77
CA SER A 120 4.33 -18.98 -8.93
C SER A 120 3.32 -18.94 -7.78
N VAL A 121 3.67 -18.22 -6.70
CA VAL A 121 2.74 -17.93 -5.61
C VAL A 121 1.49 -17.26 -6.19
N GLY A 122 0.31 -17.74 -5.80
CA GLY A 122 -0.96 -17.21 -6.27
C GLY A 122 -1.54 -16.18 -5.32
N PHE A 123 -2.01 -15.06 -5.86
CA PHE A 123 -2.67 -14.00 -5.10
C PHE A 123 -4.11 -13.82 -5.54
N ARG A 124 -5.01 -13.62 -4.59
CA ARG A 124 -6.43 -13.37 -4.88
C ARG A 124 -7.04 -12.44 -3.84
N SER A 125 -7.76 -11.44 -4.30
CA SER A 125 -8.68 -10.68 -3.46
C SER A 125 -10.03 -11.39 -3.41
N PHE A 126 -10.60 -11.56 -2.22
CA PHE A 126 -11.93 -12.11 -2.05
C PHE A 126 -12.89 -11.02 -1.57
N HIS A 127 -14.10 -11.05 -2.11
CA HIS A 127 -15.13 -10.13 -1.67
C HIS A 127 -15.54 -10.42 -0.23
N LEU A 128 -15.66 -9.38 0.58
CA LEU A 128 -16.01 -9.49 2.00
C LEU A 128 -17.36 -10.17 2.23
N ALA A 129 -18.29 -10.09 1.25
CA ALA A 129 -19.59 -10.79 1.32
C ALA A 129 -19.45 -12.32 1.49
N ASP A 130 -18.39 -12.90 0.92
CA ASP A 130 -18.13 -14.33 0.97
C ASP A 130 -17.31 -14.72 2.22
N CYS A 131 -16.77 -13.74 2.99
CA CYS A 131 -15.78 -13.96 4.03
C CYS A 131 -16.31 -13.61 5.43
N TYR A 132 -15.94 -14.42 6.41
CA TYR A 132 -16.34 -14.30 7.82
C TYR A 132 -15.09 -14.42 8.68
N ALA A 133 -14.73 -13.34 9.36
CA ALA A 133 -13.51 -13.25 10.15
C ALA A 133 -13.79 -13.28 11.65
N MET A 134 -12.81 -13.76 12.42
CA MET A 134 -12.80 -13.69 13.88
C MET A 134 -11.40 -13.33 14.36
N GLU A 135 -11.35 -12.57 15.46
CA GLU A 135 -10.11 -12.14 16.11
C GLU A 135 -9.75 -13.09 17.27
N ASN A 136 -8.45 -13.15 17.54
CA ASN A 136 -7.92 -13.72 18.76
C ASN A 136 -8.02 -12.71 19.94
N HIS A 137 -7.52 -13.09 21.10
CA HIS A 137 -7.51 -12.24 22.31
C HIS A 137 -6.64 -10.97 22.19
N GLU A 138 -5.70 -10.95 21.25
CA GLU A 138 -4.83 -9.81 20.95
C GLU A 138 -5.45 -8.84 19.92
N GLY A 139 -6.62 -9.19 19.36
CA GLY A 139 -7.27 -8.39 18.33
C GLY A 139 -6.71 -8.57 16.91
N VAL A 140 -5.94 -9.65 16.70
CA VAL A 140 -5.43 -10.07 15.38
C VAL A 140 -6.39 -11.09 14.79
N ILE A 141 -6.69 -10.97 13.50
CA ILE A 141 -7.54 -11.93 12.79
C ILE A 141 -6.72 -13.19 12.50
N ASP A 142 -7.08 -14.28 13.15
CA ASP A 142 -6.45 -15.60 13.02
C ASP A 142 -7.39 -16.68 12.45
N THR A 143 -8.67 -16.37 12.33
CA THR A 143 -9.69 -17.29 11.84
C THR A 143 -10.48 -16.65 10.73
N LEU A 144 -10.60 -17.35 9.60
CA LEU A 144 -11.39 -16.89 8.47
C LEU A 144 -12.11 -18.07 7.80
N TYR A 145 -13.41 -17.90 7.63
CA TYR A 145 -14.27 -18.81 6.90
C TYR A 145 -14.74 -18.13 5.63
N ARG A 146 -14.58 -18.80 4.49
CA ARG A 146 -15.06 -18.34 3.20
C ARG A 146 -16.14 -19.26 2.68
N LYS A 147 -17.34 -18.70 2.43
CA LYS A 147 -18.50 -19.38 1.84
C LYS A 147 -18.61 -18.98 0.37
N TYR A 148 -18.56 -19.94 -0.54
CA TYR A 148 -18.54 -19.68 -1.97
C TYR A 148 -19.22 -20.84 -2.70
N LYS A 149 -19.50 -20.65 -3.99
CA LYS A 149 -20.16 -21.64 -4.82
C LYS A 149 -19.18 -22.22 -5.85
N HIS A 150 -19.30 -23.53 -6.06
CA HIS A 150 -18.68 -24.24 -7.18
C HIS A 150 -19.73 -24.93 -8.02
N THR A 151 -19.54 -24.96 -9.33
CA THR A 151 -20.37 -25.76 -10.24
C THR A 151 -20.02 -27.24 -10.11
N ALA A 152 -20.96 -28.11 -10.48
CA ALA A 152 -20.75 -29.56 -10.47
C ALA A 152 -19.50 -29.95 -11.28
N ARG A 153 -19.28 -29.32 -12.45
CA ARG A 153 -18.10 -29.52 -13.27
C ARG A 153 -16.81 -29.19 -12.53
N GLN A 154 -16.74 -28.02 -11.86
CA GLN A 154 -15.57 -27.59 -11.09
C GLN A 154 -15.29 -28.51 -9.90
N LEU A 155 -16.33 -28.99 -9.23
CA LEU A 155 -16.19 -29.96 -8.14
C LEU A 155 -15.61 -31.28 -8.65
N MET A 156 -16.09 -31.78 -9.79
CA MET A 156 -15.54 -32.98 -10.39
C MET A 156 -14.09 -32.80 -10.83
N GLU A 157 -13.74 -31.66 -11.40
CA GLU A 157 -12.36 -31.38 -11.81
C GLU A 157 -11.38 -31.34 -10.61
N LEU A 158 -11.80 -30.79 -9.47
CA LEU A 158 -10.95 -30.59 -8.30
C LEU A 158 -10.96 -31.78 -7.33
N TYR A 159 -12.10 -32.49 -7.19
CA TYR A 159 -12.35 -33.41 -6.08
C TYR A 159 -12.96 -34.74 -6.54
N ALA A 160 -12.85 -35.12 -7.81
CA ALA A 160 -13.43 -36.36 -8.38
C ALA A 160 -13.23 -37.63 -7.52
N PRO A 161 -12.05 -37.89 -6.90
CA PRO A 161 -11.83 -39.11 -6.13
C PRO A 161 -12.65 -39.19 -4.81
N ILE A 162 -13.10 -38.05 -4.31
CA ILE A 162 -13.74 -37.95 -2.99
C ILE A 162 -15.26 -37.83 -3.11
N LEU A 163 -15.72 -37.35 -4.26
CA LEU A 163 -17.15 -37.12 -4.51
C LEU A 163 -17.90 -38.40 -4.73
N PRO A 164 -19.14 -38.56 -4.17
CA PRO A 164 -20.02 -39.68 -4.44
C PRO A 164 -20.36 -39.81 -5.93
N GLU A 165 -20.65 -41.04 -6.39
CA GLU A 165 -20.95 -41.32 -7.81
C GLU A 165 -22.12 -40.48 -8.37
N LYS A 166 -23.10 -40.16 -7.54
CA LYS A 166 -24.20 -39.26 -7.93
C LYS A 166 -23.75 -37.92 -8.51
N PHE A 167 -22.56 -37.41 -8.13
CA PHE A 167 -22.01 -36.17 -8.68
C PHE A 167 -21.54 -36.30 -10.10
N LYS A 168 -21.12 -37.52 -10.54
CA LYS A 168 -20.79 -37.80 -11.94
C LYS A 168 -22.02 -37.65 -12.83
N ASP A 169 -23.16 -38.16 -12.36
CA ASP A 169 -24.44 -38.03 -13.06
C ASP A 169 -24.93 -36.59 -13.12
N ILE A 170 -24.81 -35.86 -12.02
CA ILE A 170 -25.16 -34.42 -11.96
C ILE A 170 -24.26 -33.61 -12.87
N ALA A 171 -22.93 -33.82 -12.84
CA ALA A 171 -21.99 -33.12 -13.69
C ALA A 171 -22.20 -33.39 -15.18
N THR A 172 -22.73 -34.57 -15.53
CA THR A 172 -23.07 -34.94 -16.91
C THR A 172 -24.40 -34.31 -17.36
N LYS A 173 -25.42 -34.32 -16.49
CA LYS A 173 -26.77 -33.78 -16.79
C LYS A 173 -26.86 -32.29 -16.66
N ASN A 174 -26.30 -31.70 -15.55
CA ASN A 174 -26.35 -30.30 -15.22
C ASN A 174 -24.96 -29.79 -14.73
N PRO A 175 -23.98 -29.61 -15.63
CA PRO A 175 -22.61 -29.26 -15.26
C PRO A 175 -22.48 -27.89 -14.57
N PHE A 176 -23.47 -27.00 -14.75
CA PHE A 176 -23.51 -25.66 -14.18
C PHE A 176 -24.32 -25.57 -12.87
N GLN A 177 -24.84 -26.69 -12.34
CA GLN A 177 -25.48 -26.68 -11.03
C GLN A 177 -24.48 -26.26 -9.97
N GLU A 178 -24.86 -25.26 -9.16
CA GLU A 178 -24.02 -24.67 -8.10
C GLU A 178 -24.23 -25.39 -6.77
N PHE A 179 -23.13 -25.60 -6.06
CA PHE A 179 -23.06 -26.15 -4.72
C PHE A 179 -22.28 -25.25 -3.80
N THR A 180 -22.71 -25.13 -2.55
CA THR A 180 -22.10 -24.26 -1.54
C THR A 180 -20.91 -24.96 -0.90
N CYS A 181 -19.74 -24.33 -1.00
CA CYS A 181 -18.51 -24.78 -0.36
C CYS A 181 -18.08 -23.82 0.73
N ILE A 182 -17.50 -24.35 1.79
CA ILE A 182 -16.86 -23.57 2.87
C ILE A 182 -15.37 -23.90 2.85
N HIS A 183 -14.54 -22.88 2.84
CA HIS A 183 -13.14 -22.97 3.18
C HIS A 183 -12.93 -22.36 4.55
N ALA A 184 -12.66 -23.20 5.55
CA ALA A 184 -12.43 -22.79 6.93
C ALA A 184 -10.94 -22.86 7.24
N VAL A 185 -10.37 -21.74 7.70
CA VAL A 185 -9.01 -21.67 8.22
C VAL A 185 -9.06 -21.16 9.64
N GLU A 186 -8.53 -21.94 10.58
CA GLU A 186 -8.53 -21.66 12.00
C GLU A 186 -7.25 -22.16 12.65
N PRO A 187 -6.81 -21.56 13.79
CA PRO A 187 -5.69 -22.07 14.55
C PRO A 187 -5.98 -23.48 15.07
N ARG A 188 -4.99 -24.34 15.04
CA ARG A 188 -5.09 -25.73 15.51
C ARG A 188 -4.90 -25.78 17.03
N SER A 189 -5.87 -26.31 17.74
CA SER A 189 -5.83 -26.42 19.20
C SER A 189 -4.79 -27.42 19.74
N SER A 190 -4.40 -28.41 18.91
CA SER A 190 -3.33 -29.36 19.27
C SER A 190 -2.46 -29.64 18.05
N ILE A 191 -1.19 -29.29 18.14
CA ILE A 191 -0.20 -29.53 17.10
C ILE A 191 0.59 -30.78 17.47
N ASN A 192 0.63 -31.75 16.58
CA ASN A 192 1.47 -32.93 16.76
C ASN A 192 2.79 -32.72 15.98
N TYR A 193 3.83 -32.32 16.66
CA TYR A 193 5.14 -32.02 16.07
C TYR A 193 5.88 -33.28 15.57
N ASP A 194 5.47 -34.48 16.03
CA ASP A 194 6.11 -35.74 15.64
C ASP A 194 5.76 -36.18 14.20
N LYS A 195 4.68 -35.65 13.65
CA LYS A 195 4.24 -35.95 12.29
C LYS A 195 4.66 -34.83 11.34
N LYS A 196 5.38 -35.17 10.27
CA LYS A 196 5.74 -34.22 9.18
C LYS A 196 4.62 -34.04 8.14
N ASP A 197 3.36 -34.27 8.55
CA ASP A 197 2.18 -34.16 7.69
C ASP A 197 1.53 -32.79 7.79
N LYS A 198 0.64 -32.47 6.84
CA LYS A 198 -0.19 -31.25 6.86
C LYS A 198 -1.03 -31.11 8.14
N SER A 199 -1.22 -32.19 8.91
CA SER A 199 -1.90 -32.19 10.21
C SER A 199 -1.05 -31.60 11.34
N SER A 200 0.25 -31.41 11.16
CA SER A 200 1.16 -30.80 12.13
C SER A 200 1.34 -29.29 11.97
N MET A 201 0.71 -28.70 10.95
CA MET A 201 0.81 -27.28 10.68
C MET A 201 -0.06 -26.45 11.64
N PRO A 202 0.38 -25.25 12.08
CA PRO A 202 -0.31 -24.42 13.05
C PRO A 202 -1.75 -24.05 12.68
N TRP A 203 -2.00 -23.75 11.41
CA TRP A 203 -3.35 -23.42 10.92
C TRP A 203 -3.99 -24.62 10.22
N LYS A 204 -5.18 -24.98 10.68
CA LYS A 204 -6.01 -26.02 10.07
C LYS A 204 -6.76 -25.42 8.88
N SER A 205 -6.80 -26.14 7.77
CA SER A 205 -7.54 -25.77 6.56
C SER A 205 -8.51 -26.88 6.17
N CYS A 206 -9.80 -26.57 6.13
CA CYS A 206 -10.86 -27.52 5.78
C CYS A 206 -11.70 -26.99 4.63
N TYR A 207 -11.90 -27.83 3.62
CA TYR A 207 -12.85 -27.59 2.53
C TYR A 207 -14.04 -28.51 2.73
N VAL A 208 -15.23 -27.93 2.88
CA VAL A 208 -16.46 -28.66 3.19
C VAL A 208 -17.53 -28.34 2.15
N LEU A 209 -18.18 -29.38 1.64
CA LEU A 209 -19.38 -29.26 0.83
C LEU A 209 -20.61 -29.29 1.76
N VAL A 210 -21.37 -28.20 1.78
CA VAL A 210 -22.42 -27.98 2.79
C VAL A 210 -23.60 -28.93 2.59
N GLU A 211 -24.10 -29.02 1.36
CA GLU A 211 -25.31 -29.78 1.02
C GLU A 211 -25.17 -31.26 1.36
N GLU A 212 -23.98 -31.82 1.13
CA GLU A 212 -23.71 -33.25 1.35
C GLU A 212 -23.01 -33.53 2.68
N LYS A 213 -22.70 -32.48 3.47
CA LYS A 213 -21.90 -32.58 4.69
C LYS A 213 -20.62 -33.41 4.47
N LEU A 214 -19.93 -33.14 3.37
CA LEU A 214 -18.75 -33.89 2.95
C LEU A 214 -17.48 -33.04 3.12
N MET A 215 -16.46 -33.63 3.75
CA MET A 215 -15.12 -33.04 3.79
C MET A 215 -14.41 -33.30 2.45
N LEU A 216 -14.25 -32.24 1.63
CA LEU A 216 -13.58 -32.31 0.34
C LEU A 216 -12.06 -32.41 0.49
N LYS A 217 -11.49 -31.67 1.44
CA LYS A 217 -10.04 -31.65 1.69
C LYS A 217 -9.78 -31.16 3.10
N GLU A 218 -8.91 -31.85 3.80
CA GLU A 218 -8.28 -31.36 5.04
C GLU A 218 -6.79 -31.12 4.78
N GLY A 219 -6.29 -29.99 5.31
CA GLY A 219 -4.90 -29.59 5.15
C GLY A 219 -4.47 -28.67 6.26
N GLY A 220 -3.39 -27.97 6.04
CA GLY A 220 -2.87 -26.96 6.96
C GLY A 220 -2.01 -25.94 6.26
N TYR A 221 -1.67 -24.88 6.99
CA TYR A 221 -0.73 -23.85 6.60
C TYR A 221 0.26 -23.61 7.73
N GLN A 222 1.51 -23.29 7.39
CA GLN A 222 2.53 -22.91 8.36
C GLN A 222 2.28 -21.48 8.85
N GLU A 223 1.97 -20.56 7.94
CA GLU A 223 1.57 -19.21 8.23
C GLU A 223 0.10 -19.00 7.84
N PHE A 224 -0.58 -18.05 8.47
CA PHE A 224 -1.97 -17.73 8.12
C PHE A 224 -2.07 -17.26 6.67
N PRO A 225 -2.91 -17.89 5.83
CA PRO A 225 -2.92 -17.62 4.39
C PRO A 225 -3.73 -16.39 3.99
N TYR A 226 -4.51 -15.81 4.91
CA TYR A 226 -5.36 -14.66 4.67
C TYR A 226 -4.78 -13.42 5.34
N MET A 227 -4.66 -12.34 4.61
CA MET A 227 -4.41 -11.00 5.13
C MET A 227 -5.75 -10.26 5.13
N VAL A 228 -6.13 -9.71 6.28
CA VAL A 228 -7.43 -9.05 6.44
C VAL A 228 -7.23 -7.63 6.98
N PRO A 229 -6.69 -6.73 6.16
CA PRO A 229 -6.45 -5.36 6.55
C PRO A 229 -7.74 -4.60 6.80
N ARG A 230 -7.70 -3.71 7.81
CA ARG A 230 -8.79 -2.83 8.21
C ARG A 230 -8.38 -1.37 8.12
N TRP A 231 -9.27 -0.53 7.62
CA TRP A 231 -9.02 0.90 7.51
C TRP A 231 -8.93 1.57 8.89
N SER A 232 -10.02 1.49 9.63
CA SER A 232 -10.12 2.00 11.00
C SER A 232 -10.84 0.98 11.86
N LYS A 233 -10.37 0.76 13.08
CA LYS A 233 -10.94 -0.20 14.02
C LYS A 233 -11.37 0.51 15.29
N THR A 234 -12.58 0.20 15.74
CA THR A 234 -13.07 0.57 17.06
C THR A 234 -12.91 -0.63 18.00
N SER A 235 -12.64 -0.38 19.27
CA SER A 235 -12.51 -1.45 20.26
C SER A 235 -13.79 -2.29 20.33
N GLY A 236 -13.63 -3.62 20.32
CA GLY A 236 -14.74 -4.58 20.33
C GLY A 236 -15.37 -4.89 18.96
N GLU A 237 -14.92 -4.24 17.88
CA GLU A 237 -15.37 -4.53 16.52
C GLU A 237 -14.33 -5.38 15.79
N VAL A 238 -14.78 -6.45 15.11
CA VAL A 238 -13.91 -7.32 14.30
C VAL A 238 -13.62 -6.67 12.96
N TYR A 239 -14.62 -6.07 12.34
CA TYR A 239 -14.51 -5.44 11.02
C TYR A 239 -14.15 -3.95 11.13
N GLY A 240 -13.42 -3.46 10.14
CA GLY A 240 -13.02 -2.06 10.06
C GLY A 240 -14.15 -1.15 9.55
N ARG A 241 -14.05 0.14 9.87
CA ARG A 241 -14.92 1.19 9.35
C ARG A 241 -14.22 1.94 8.22
N SER A 242 -14.95 2.17 7.13
CA SER A 242 -14.43 2.82 5.91
C SER A 242 -14.69 4.33 5.90
N PRO A 243 -13.96 5.07 5.07
CA PRO A 243 -14.31 6.46 4.73
C PRO A 243 -15.72 6.55 4.17
N SER A 244 -16.13 5.60 3.33
CA SER A 244 -17.48 5.50 2.77
C SER A 244 -18.58 5.49 3.83
N MET A 245 -18.39 4.71 4.91
CA MET A 245 -19.36 4.65 6.01
C MET A 245 -19.47 5.99 6.73
N THR A 246 -18.34 6.69 6.89
CA THR A 246 -18.31 7.99 7.58
C THR A 246 -19.08 9.06 6.79
N CYS A 247 -18.90 9.10 5.47
CA CYS A 247 -19.55 10.11 4.62
C CYS A 247 -20.84 9.59 3.92
N MET A 248 -21.34 8.41 4.29
CA MET A 248 -22.56 7.85 3.69
C MET A 248 -23.79 8.78 3.75
N PRO A 249 -24.04 9.53 4.84
CA PRO A 249 -25.13 10.52 4.85
C PRO A 249 -24.97 11.58 3.75
N ASP A 250 -23.76 12.11 3.57
CA ASP A 250 -23.48 13.12 2.54
C ASP A 250 -23.62 12.52 1.13
N ILE A 251 -23.15 11.29 0.91
CA ILE A 251 -23.29 10.56 -0.35
C ILE A 251 -24.75 10.39 -0.72
N LYS A 252 -25.59 9.93 0.21
CA LYS A 252 -27.03 9.77 -0.02
C LYS A 252 -27.73 11.11 -0.28
N MET A 253 -27.33 12.17 0.46
CA MET A 253 -27.85 13.50 0.29
C MET A 253 -27.56 14.05 -1.11
N VAL A 254 -26.28 14.02 -1.53
CA VAL A 254 -25.88 14.50 -2.87
C VAL A 254 -26.60 13.74 -3.98
N ASN A 255 -26.72 12.42 -3.82
CA ASN A 255 -27.41 11.56 -4.79
C ASN A 255 -28.88 11.95 -4.95
N GLU A 256 -29.64 12.17 -3.85
CA GLU A 256 -31.03 12.61 -3.92
C GLU A 256 -31.17 14.06 -4.43
N MET A 257 -30.25 14.95 -4.05
CA MET A 257 -30.24 16.32 -4.57
C MET A 257 -29.98 16.33 -6.08
N MET A 258 -29.01 15.56 -6.58
CA MET A 258 -28.72 15.46 -8.01
C MET A 258 -29.93 14.91 -8.78
N LYS A 259 -30.57 13.86 -8.27
CA LYS A 259 -31.79 13.30 -8.84
C LYS A 259 -32.92 14.33 -8.90
N THR A 260 -33.09 15.14 -7.86
CA THR A 260 -34.08 16.20 -7.80
C THR A 260 -33.77 17.31 -8.77
N THR A 261 -32.49 17.74 -8.88
CA THR A 261 -32.03 18.75 -9.85
C THR A 261 -32.22 18.29 -11.28
N ILE A 262 -31.92 17.03 -11.59
CA ILE A 262 -32.19 16.46 -12.93
C ILE A 262 -33.70 16.51 -13.26
N ARG A 263 -34.55 16.14 -12.30
CA ARG A 263 -36.01 16.19 -12.46
C ARG A 263 -36.52 17.64 -12.65
N ALA A 264 -35.95 18.58 -11.90
CA ALA A 264 -36.26 20.00 -12.04
C ALA A 264 -35.84 20.53 -13.41
N ALA A 265 -34.63 20.17 -13.87
CA ALA A 265 -34.16 20.52 -15.21
C ALA A 265 -35.03 19.90 -16.33
N GLN A 266 -35.45 18.65 -16.18
CA GLN A 266 -36.38 18.00 -17.09
C GLN A 266 -37.71 18.73 -17.17
N LYS A 267 -38.30 19.11 -16.02
CA LYS A 267 -39.56 19.90 -15.98
C LYS A 267 -39.39 21.31 -16.54
N ALA A 268 -38.22 21.92 -16.36
CA ALA A 268 -37.92 23.22 -16.94
C ALA A 268 -37.79 23.15 -18.48
N THR A 269 -37.26 22.05 -19.03
CA THR A 269 -37.10 21.83 -20.47
C THR A 269 -38.39 21.37 -21.12
N ASP A 270 -39.14 20.50 -20.46
CA ASP A 270 -40.43 19.97 -20.93
C ASP A 270 -41.48 20.07 -19.80
N PRO A 271 -42.01 21.31 -19.60
CA PRO A 271 -42.92 21.57 -18.47
C PRO A 271 -44.26 20.88 -18.70
N PRO A 272 -44.90 20.39 -17.62
CA PRO A 272 -46.27 19.93 -17.69
C PRO A 272 -47.17 21.09 -18.15
N LEU A 273 -48.07 20.80 -19.07
CA LEU A 273 -48.98 21.77 -19.63
C LEU A 273 -50.30 21.81 -18.86
N MET A 274 -50.76 23.00 -18.53
CA MET A 274 -52.12 23.22 -18.09
C MET A 274 -52.99 23.34 -19.34
N VAL A 275 -53.87 22.38 -19.51
CA VAL A 275 -54.79 22.34 -20.66
C VAL A 275 -56.19 22.57 -20.10
N PRO A 276 -56.89 23.61 -20.58
CA PRO A 276 -58.30 23.81 -20.21
C PRO A 276 -59.16 22.62 -20.63
N ASP A 277 -60.18 22.30 -19.82
CA ASP A 277 -61.04 21.16 -20.03
C ASP A 277 -61.93 21.32 -21.28
N ASP A 278 -62.13 22.56 -21.74
CA ASP A 278 -62.96 22.87 -22.89
C ASP A 278 -62.17 23.69 -23.95
N GLY A 279 -62.35 23.38 -25.21
CA GLY A 279 -61.92 24.21 -26.31
C GLY A 279 -60.70 23.73 -27.11
N PHE A 280 -60.09 22.58 -26.81
CA PHE A 280 -58.99 22.02 -27.58
C PHE A 280 -59.32 20.70 -28.29
N MET A 281 -58.73 20.50 -29.47
CA MET A 281 -58.85 19.24 -30.22
C MET A 281 -57.70 18.28 -29.82
N MET A 282 -58.04 17.18 -29.21
CA MET A 282 -57.10 16.11 -28.91
C MET A 282 -56.76 15.26 -30.13
N PRO A 283 -55.54 14.72 -30.29
CA PRO A 283 -54.40 14.76 -29.39
C PRO A 283 -53.50 15.99 -29.53
N LEU A 284 -53.02 16.54 -28.41
CA LEU A 284 -52.02 17.61 -28.39
C LEU A 284 -50.68 17.11 -28.90
N ARG A 285 -50.04 17.91 -29.78
CA ARG A 285 -48.70 17.65 -30.31
C ARG A 285 -47.68 18.50 -29.57
N THR A 286 -46.93 17.91 -28.68
CA THR A 286 -45.87 18.58 -27.88
C THR A 286 -44.48 18.54 -28.52
N ILE A 287 -44.37 18.05 -29.75
CA ILE A 287 -43.14 18.02 -30.53
C ILE A 287 -42.76 19.40 -31.08
N PRO A 288 -41.47 19.74 -31.24
CA PRO A 288 -41.05 21.00 -31.89
C PRO A 288 -41.73 21.20 -33.27
N GLY A 289 -42.36 22.36 -33.48
CA GLY A 289 -43.09 22.67 -34.70
C GLY A 289 -44.49 22.01 -34.80
N GLY A 290 -44.96 21.34 -33.73
CA GLY A 290 -46.30 20.74 -33.70
C GLY A 290 -47.40 21.79 -33.73
N LEU A 291 -48.37 21.61 -34.63
CA LEU A 291 -49.55 22.47 -34.72
C LEU A 291 -50.66 21.93 -33.83
N ASN A 292 -51.10 22.77 -32.88
CA ASN A 292 -52.21 22.49 -31.99
C ASN A 292 -53.37 23.46 -32.33
N TYR A 293 -54.51 22.90 -32.66
CA TYR A 293 -55.71 23.70 -33.04
C TYR A 293 -56.57 23.93 -31.81
N TYR A 294 -57.03 25.18 -31.64
CA TYR A 294 -57.96 25.55 -30.59
C TYR A 294 -59.13 26.27 -31.12
N ARG A 295 -60.24 26.33 -30.40
CA ARG A 295 -61.51 26.96 -30.86
C ARG A 295 -61.35 28.46 -30.79
N SER A 296 -61.67 29.16 -31.93
CA SER A 296 -61.63 30.61 -31.99
C SER A 296 -62.64 31.21 -30.99
N GLY A 297 -62.19 32.14 -30.12
CA GLY A 297 -63.03 32.82 -29.12
C GLY A 297 -62.90 32.33 -27.72
N THR A 298 -62.06 31.27 -27.42
CA THR A 298 -61.68 30.88 -26.06
C THR A 298 -60.56 31.79 -25.57
N ALA A 299 -60.74 32.39 -24.39
CA ALA A 299 -59.68 33.19 -23.71
C ALA A 299 -58.58 32.34 -23.13
N ASP A 300 -58.84 31.06 -22.93
CA ASP A 300 -57.93 30.14 -22.27
C ASP A 300 -56.89 29.60 -23.24
N LYS A 301 -55.62 29.70 -22.85
CA LYS A 301 -54.46 29.22 -23.61
C LYS A 301 -53.85 28.04 -22.86
N ILE A 302 -53.17 27.19 -23.60
CA ILE A 302 -52.28 26.19 -22.99
C ILE A 302 -51.08 26.94 -22.42
N GLU A 303 -50.93 26.87 -21.12
CA GLU A 303 -49.79 27.49 -20.43
C GLU A 303 -48.92 26.43 -19.74
N PRO A 304 -47.59 26.57 -19.79
CA PRO A 304 -46.71 25.70 -19.03
C PRO A 304 -46.91 25.95 -17.54
N LEU A 305 -47.04 24.87 -16.75
CA LEU A 305 -47.03 24.95 -15.30
C LEU A 305 -45.60 25.28 -14.85
N ILE A 306 -45.28 26.56 -14.78
CA ILE A 306 -43.98 27.04 -14.35
C ILE A 306 -43.99 27.10 -12.81
N GLY A 307 -43.39 26.13 -12.17
CA GLY A 307 -43.02 26.23 -10.73
C GLY A 307 -41.82 27.18 -10.62
N GLY A 308 -41.81 28.06 -9.62
CA GLY A 308 -40.69 28.96 -9.34
C GLY A 308 -39.41 28.26 -8.92
N GLU A 309 -39.02 27.19 -9.59
CA GLU A 309 -37.86 26.35 -9.26
C GLU A 309 -36.58 27.12 -9.57
N ARG A 310 -35.73 27.31 -8.54
CA ARG A 310 -34.40 27.89 -8.67
C ARG A 310 -33.35 26.76 -8.51
N PRO A 311 -32.93 26.11 -9.60
CA PRO A 311 -31.94 25.04 -9.55
C PRO A 311 -30.57 25.52 -9.04
N ASP A 312 -30.27 26.83 -9.19
CA ASP A 312 -28.95 27.40 -8.89
C ASP A 312 -28.56 27.29 -7.42
N ILE A 313 -29.52 27.47 -6.49
CA ILE A 313 -29.23 27.40 -5.04
C ILE A 313 -28.80 25.98 -4.62
N GLY A 314 -29.24 24.97 -5.34
CA GLY A 314 -28.87 23.57 -5.06
C GLY A 314 -27.46 23.23 -5.50
N LEU A 315 -26.92 23.89 -6.53
CA LEU A 315 -25.63 23.54 -7.13
C LEU A 315 -24.45 23.84 -6.19
N ASP A 316 -24.42 25.02 -5.55
CA ASP A 316 -23.36 25.38 -4.61
C ASP A 316 -23.34 24.45 -3.39
N PHE A 317 -24.51 24.04 -2.93
CA PHE A 317 -24.61 23.10 -1.82
C PHE A 317 -24.15 21.70 -2.20
N ILE A 318 -24.49 21.24 -3.42
CA ILE A 318 -24.03 19.98 -3.97
C ILE A 318 -22.50 19.98 -4.04
N GLU A 319 -21.89 21.05 -4.58
CA GLU A 319 -20.44 21.16 -4.72
C GLU A 319 -19.73 21.12 -3.36
N SER A 320 -20.23 21.89 -2.38
CA SER A 320 -19.70 21.83 -1.01
C SER A 320 -19.74 20.41 -0.42
N ARG A 321 -20.80 19.63 -0.69
CA ARG A 321 -20.89 18.24 -0.21
C ARG A 321 -19.96 17.29 -0.98
N ARG A 322 -19.77 17.49 -2.28
CA ARG A 322 -18.79 16.76 -3.08
C ARG A 322 -17.38 16.94 -2.57
N GLU A 323 -16.99 18.18 -2.25
CA GLU A 323 -15.70 18.44 -1.61
C GLU A 323 -15.58 17.74 -0.26
N HIS A 324 -16.62 17.72 0.56
CA HIS A 324 -16.61 17.03 1.83
C HIS A 324 -16.45 15.52 1.66
N ILE A 325 -17.14 14.90 0.68
CA ILE A 325 -16.97 13.49 0.32
C ILE A 325 -15.51 13.25 -0.12
N THR A 326 -14.97 14.03 -1.04
CA THR A 326 -13.60 13.88 -1.55
C THR A 326 -12.56 13.97 -0.43
N LYS A 327 -12.74 14.93 0.49
CA LYS A 327 -11.88 15.09 1.70
C LYS A 327 -12.00 13.89 2.63
N SER A 328 -13.20 13.32 2.80
CA SER A 328 -13.41 12.14 3.64
C SER A 328 -12.71 10.89 3.12
N PHE A 329 -12.55 10.78 1.80
CA PHE A 329 -11.75 9.74 1.17
C PHE A 329 -10.25 10.06 1.13
N HIS A 330 -9.81 11.16 1.72
CA HIS A 330 -8.40 11.57 1.78
C HIS A 330 -7.73 11.72 0.40
N VAL A 331 -8.50 12.00 -0.64
CA VAL A 331 -7.98 12.18 -2.01
C VAL A 331 -6.99 13.34 -2.07
N ASP A 332 -7.27 14.43 -1.35
CA ASP A 332 -6.40 15.60 -1.26
C ASP A 332 -5.00 15.28 -0.70
N TRP A 333 -4.87 14.19 0.05
CA TRP A 333 -3.58 13.78 0.62
C TRP A 333 -2.72 13.04 -0.38
N MET A 334 -3.34 12.43 -1.38
CA MET A 334 -2.69 11.61 -2.40
C MET A 334 -2.42 12.39 -3.69
N SER A 335 -3.15 13.50 -3.92
CA SER A 335 -2.90 14.37 -5.06
C SER A 335 -1.69 15.28 -4.79
N LEU A 336 -0.86 15.48 -5.80
CA LEU A 336 0.13 16.55 -5.81
C LEU A 336 -0.63 17.87 -5.66
N ALA A 337 -0.25 18.69 -4.68
CA ALA A 337 -0.90 19.97 -4.45
C ALA A 337 -0.69 20.87 -5.69
N GLU A 338 -1.72 21.01 -6.50
CA GLU A 338 -1.80 22.06 -7.51
C GLU A 338 -2.07 23.38 -6.78
N GLY A 339 -1.04 24.16 -6.59
CA GLY A 339 -1.14 25.48 -5.97
C GLY A 339 -0.21 26.47 -6.66
N PRO A 340 -0.51 27.78 -6.59
CA PRO A 340 0.35 28.80 -7.15
C PRO A 340 1.71 28.78 -6.46
N GLN A 341 2.77 28.78 -7.24
CA GLN A 341 4.19 28.93 -6.90
C GLN A 341 4.54 28.69 -5.42
N MET A 342 4.68 27.42 -5.05
CA MET A 342 5.17 27.04 -3.72
C MET A 342 6.70 26.91 -3.73
N THR A 343 7.32 27.26 -2.63
CA THR A 343 8.75 26.97 -2.43
C THR A 343 8.94 25.48 -2.17
N ALA A 344 10.10 24.94 -2.56
CA ALA A 344 10.43 23.52 -2.32
C ALA A 344 10.30 23.13 -0.83
N THR A 345 10.64 24.03 0.08
CA THR A 345 10.53 23.83 1.54
C THR A 345 9.07 23.72 1.98
N GLU A 346 8.18 24.54 1.43
CA GLU A 346 6.75 24.52 1.76
C GLU A 346 6.07 23.27 1.26
N VAL A 347 6.45 22.78 0.07
CA VAL A 347 5.97 21.49 -0.48
C VAL A 347 6.39 20.33 0.43
N LEU A 348 7.64 20.31 0.88
CA LEU A 348 8.15 19.29 1.80
C LEU A 348 7.41 19.32 3.14
N GLN A 349 7.21 20.50 3.72
CA GLN A 349 6.53 20.65 5.01
C GLN A 349 5.06 20.21 4.93
N ARG A 350 4.34 20.57 3.88
CA ARG A 350 2.97 20.08 3.64
C ARG A 350 2.91 18.56 3.43
N GLN A 351 3.91 18.02 2.77
CA GLN A 351 4.00 16.58 2.58
C GLN A 351 4.25 15.86 3.91
N GLU A 352 5.08 16.40 4.78
CA GLU A 352 5.30 15.87 6.14
C GLU A 352 4.01 15.90 6.98
N ASP A 353 3.27 17.01 6.96
CA ASP A 353 2.02 17.15 7.71
C ASP A 353 0.96 16.16 7.21
N LYS A 354 0.82 15.99 5.89
CA LYS A 354 -0.03 14.96 5.30
C LYS A 354 0.36 13.54 5.77
N MET A 355 1.65 13.24 5.80
CA MET A 355 2.17 11.96 6.26
C MET A 355 1.88 11.67 7.72
N ARG A 356 1.95 12.66 8.59
CA ARG A 356 1.62 12.53 10.02
C ARG A 356 0.15 12.14 10.22
N LEU A 357 -0.75 12.74 9.44
CA LEU A 357 -2.18 12.44 9.50
C LEU A 357 -2.50 11.02 9.01
N MET A 358 -1.77 10.53 8.01
CA MET A 358 -1.93 9.17 7.48
C MET A 358 -1.23 8.09 8.32
N GLY A 359 -0.36 8.47 9.24
CA GLY A 359 0.48 7.54 10.01
C GLY A 359 -0.26 6.35 10.64
N PRO A 360 -1.36 6.57 11.40
CA PRO A 360 -2.09 5.48 12.04
C PRO A 360 -2.70 4.47 11.07
N MET A 361 -3.20 4.96 9.93
CA MET A 361 -3.80 4.13 8.89
C MET A 361 -2.73 3.33 8.13
N VAL A 362 -1.67 4.00 7.71
CA VAL A 362 -0.53 3.37 7.04
C VAL A 362 0.10 2.31 7.93
N GLY A 363 0.34 2.61 9.22
CA GLY A 363 0.88 1.67 10.18
C GLY A 363 0.01 0.42 10.34
N ARG A 364 -1.32 0.57 10.31
CA ARG A 364 -2.24 -0.57 10.36
C ARG A 364 -2.18 -1.40 9.08
N LEU A 365 -2.18 -0.78 7.91
CA LEU A 365 -2.05 -1.49 6.63
C LEU A 365 -0.68 -2.20 6.52
N GLN A 366 0.38 -1.63 7.09
CA GLN A 366 1.67 -2.30 7.17
C GLN A 366 1.61 -3.53 8.09
N SER A 367 1.00 -3.43 9.26
CA SER A 367 0.94 -4.53 10.23
C SER A 367 -0.07 -5.62 9.87
N GLU A 368 -1.22 -5.29 9.27
CA GLU A 368 -2.28 -6.25 8.98
C GLU A 368 -2.23 -6.80 7.53
N PHE A 369 -1.51 -6.14 6.62
CA PHE A 369 -1.41 -6.55 5.21
C PHE A 369 0.03 -6.79 4.75
N LEU A 370 0.86 -5.73 4.69
CA LEU A 370 2.18 -5.82 4.04
C LEU A 370 3.14 -6.73 4.80
N GLY A 371 3.20 -6.63 6.14
CA GLY A 371 4.03 -7.48 6.97
C GLY A 371 3.73 -8.96 6.77
N PRO A 372 2.49 -9.40 7.10
CA PRO A 372 2.10 -10.80 6.93
C PRO A 372 2.22 -11.31 5.49
N LEU A 373 2.00 -10.45 4.49
CA LEU A 373 2.17 -10.79 3.08
C LEU A 373 3.64 -11.11 2.75
N ILE A 374 4.55 -10.21 3.14
CA ILE A 374 5.99 -10.38 2.86
C ILE A 374 6.52 -11.59 3.62
N GLU A 375 6.22 -11.72 4.91
CA GLU A 375 6.62 -12.88 5.73
C GLU A 375 6.18 -14.20 5.12
N ARG A 376 4.91 -14.27 4.70
CA ARG A 376 4.37 -15.49 4.11
C ARG A 376 5.01 -15.81 2.76
N VAL A 377 5.16 -14.83 1.86
CA VAL A 377 5.78 -15.05 0.55
C VAL A 377 7.23 -15.47 0.72
N PHE A 378 7.97 -14.79 1.60
CA PHE A 378 9.34 -15.15 1.94
C PHE A 378 9.43 -16.59 2.46
N ALA A 379 8.58 -16.96 3.43
CA ALA A 379 8.56 -18.31 3.98
C ALA A 379 8.22 -19.38 2.94
N VAL A 380 7.29 -19.11 2.00
CA VAL A 380 6.97 -20.00 0.88
C VAL A 380 8.17 -20.16 -0.04
N MET A 381 8.81 -19.06 -0.47
CA MET A 381 9.97 -19.09 -1.36
C MET A 381 11.18 -19.78 -0.70
N ASN A 382 11.40 -19.55 0.58
CA ASN A 382 12.46 -20.22 1.35
C ASN A 382 12.24 -21.73 1.41
N ARG A 383 11.02 -22.19 1.71
CA ARG A 383 10.66 -23.63 1.69
C ARG A 383 10.82 -24.29 0.32
N ARG A 384 10.67 -23.52 -0.75
CA ARG A 384 10.88 -23.99 -2.13
C ARG A 384 12.35 -23.98 -2.56
N GLY A 385 13.24 -23.37 -1.77
CA GLY A 385 14.65 -23.19 -2.14
C GLY A 385 14.86 -22.22 -3.31
N GLU A 386 13.90 -21.31 -3.54
CA GLU A 386 13.99 -20.29 -4.60
C GLU A 386 14.85 -19.09 -4.18
N LEU A 387 15.13 -18.96 -2.87
CA LEU A 387 15.99 -17.89 -2.33
C LEU A 387 17.45 -18.37 -2.28
N PRO A 388 18.43 -17.46 -2.49
CA PRO A 388 19.83 -17.77 -2.26
C PRO A 388 20.04 -18.15 -0.80
N GLN A 389 21.00 -19.03 -0.54
CA GLN A 389 21.35 -19.39 0.85
C GLN A 389 21.81 -18.16 1.61
N PRO A 390 21.33 -17.96 2.86
CA PRO A 390 21.78 -16.85 3.68
C PRO A 390 23.28 -17.00 3.98
N PRO A 391 24.02 -15.87 4.09
CA PRO A 391 25.38 -15.91 4.62
C PRO A 391 25.40 -16.55 6.00
N SER A 392 26.50 -17.27 6.32
CA SER A 392 26.65 -17.98 7.62
C SER A 392 26.42 -17.10 8.83
N ASP A 393 26.71 -15.80 8.71
CA ASP A 393 26.63 -14.82 9.80
C ASP A 393 25.19 -14.40 10.16
N VAL A 394 24.21 -14.77 9.33
CA VAL A 394 22.78 -14.39 9.47
C VAL A 394 21.88 -15.63 9.68
N GLU A 395 22.45 -16.84 9.79
CA GLU A 395 21.66 -18.04 10.10
C GLU A 395 21.06 -17.93 11.51
N GLY A 396 19.72 -17.96 11.60
CA GLY A 396 19.00 -17.94 12.87
C GLY A 396 18.69 -16.54 13.43
N VAL A 397 18.97 -15.48 12.69
CA VAL A 397 18.55 -14.10 13.05
C VAL A 397 17.13 -13.84 12.53
N ASP A 398 16.28 -13.27 13.39
CA ASP A 398 14.94 -12.87 13.01
C ASP A 398 14.98 -11.80 11.90
N LEU A 399 14.19 -12.03 10.85
CA LEU A 399 14.08 -11.11 9.73
C LEU A 399 13.33 -9.84 10.14
N GLN A 400 14.00 -8.71 10.07
CA GLN A 400 13.38 -7.41 10.25
C GLN A 400 13.00 -6.83 8.90
N ILE A 401 11.69 -6.59 8.68
CA ILE A 401 11.17 -6.06 7.41
C ILE A 401 11.21 -4.54 7.47
N ASP A 402 12.08 -3.94 6.66
CA ASP A 402 12.10 -2.50 6.45
C ASP A 402 11.19 -2.11 5.27
N TYR A 403 10.15 -1.33 5.56
CA TYR A 403 9.24 -0.82 4.52
C TYR A 403 9.84 0.38 3.81
N VAL A 404 10.22 0.18 2.54
CA VAL A 404 10.81 1.22 1.69
C VAL A 404 9.74 1.88 0.79
N SER A 405 8.55 2.14 1.32
CA SER A 405 7.52 2.88 0.58
C SER A 405 7.94 4.35 0.37
N PRO A 406 7.42 5.06 -0.64
CA PRO A 406 7.65 6.50 -0.80
C PRO A 406 7.34 7.29 0.47
N VAL A 407 6.33 6.87 1.22
CA VAL A 407 5.95 7.42 2.53
C VAL A 407 7.04 7.17 3.58
N ALA A 408 7.52 5.94 3.70
CA ALA A 408 8.59 5.59 4.62
C ALA A 408 9.92 6.27 4.23
N ARG A 409 10.19 6.41 2.93
CA ARG A 409 11.35 7.19 2.43
C ARG A 409 11.26 8.65 2.82
N ALA A 410 10.11 9.28 2.63
CA ALA A 410 9.90 10.69 3.02
C ALA A 410 10.09 10.88 4.53
N GLN A 411 9.58 9.98 5.36
CA GLN A 411 9.81 10.01 6.81
C GLN A 411 11.30 9.83 7.18
N LYS A 412 11.98 8.87 6.53
CA LYS A 412 13.40 8.62 6.76
C LYS A 412 14.28 9.76 6.23
N SER A 413 13.97 10.34 5.07
CA SER A 413 14.71 11.49 4.52
C SER A 413 14.64 12.72 5.42
N THR A 414 13.52 12.95 6.10
CA THR A 414 13.37 14.03 7.09
C THR A 414 14.42 13.94 8.20
N LEU A 415 14.78 12.72 8.64
CA LEU A 415 15.82 12.54 9.65
C LEU A 415 17.19 13.01 9.15
N VAL A 416 17.52 12.71 7.88
CA VAL A 416 18.78 13.15 7.27
C VAL A 416 18.79 14.67 7.06
N PHE A 417 17.68 15.26 6.63
CA PHE A 417 17.55 16.71 6.51
C PHE A 417 17.66 17.42 7.86
N ASN A 418 17.04 16.90 8.90
CA ASN A 418 17.15 17.43 10.25
C ASN A 418 18.59 17.36 10.77
N PHE A 419 19.29 16.26 10.47
CA PHE A 419 20.69 16.11 10.85
C PHE A 419 21.60 17.05 10.03
N ALA A 420 21.38 17.21 8.73
CA ALA A 420 22.09 18.17 7.91
C ALA A 420 21.90 19.62 8.41
N ARG A 421 20.67 19.98 8.75
CA ARG A 421 20.32 21.28 9.35
C ARG A 421 20.97 21.47 10.70
N PHE A 422 21.06 20.43 11.52
CA PHE A 422 21.80 20.46 12.77
C PHE A 422 23.28 20.77 12.53
N LEU A 423 23.92 20.08 11.58
CA LEU A 423 25.33 20.35 11.21
C LEU A 423 25.54 21.78 10.72
N GLU A 424 24.63 22.29 9.90
CA GLU A 424 24.66 23.66 9.39
C GLU A 424 24.56 24.68 10.54
N GLN A 425 23.65 24.47 11.49
CA GLN A 425 23.50 25.34 12.66
C GLN A 425 24.69 25.28 13.61
N MET A 426 25.40 24.13 13.66
CA MET A 426 26.61 23.97 14.47
C MET A 426 27.87 24.53 13.78
N GLY A 427 27.79 24.87 12.49
CA GLY A 427 28.91 25.42 11.71
C GLY A 427 29.70 26.56 12.40
N PRO A 428 29.04 27.60 12.96
CA PRO A 428 29.74 28.65 13.68
C PRO A 428 30.49 28.16 14.94
N LEU A 429 29.94 27.16 15.65
CA LEU A 429 30.57 26.59 16.83
C LEU A 429 31.82 25.78 16.48
N THR A 430 31.81 25.06 15.36
CA THR A 430 32.94 24.27 14.87
C THR A 430 34.08 25.12 14.34
N GLN A 431 33.80 26.33 13.84
CA GLN A 431 34.85 27.32 13.52
C GLN A 431 35.57 27.84 14.76
N MET A 432 34.87 27.92 15.91
CA MET A 432 35.49 28.34 17.17
C MET A 432 36.25 27.23 17.89
N LYS A 433 35.75 25.99 17.80
CA LYS A 433 36.34 24.78 18.40
C LYS A 433 36.21 23.58 17.44
N PRO A 434 37.23 23.30 16.62
CA PRO A 434 37.20 22.15 15.69
C PRO A 434 37.03 20.79 16.36
N GLU A 435 37.50 20.66 17.62
CA GLU A 435 37.41 19.42 18.43
C GLU A 435 35.97 18.94 18.65
N VAL A 436 34.97 19.80 18.40
CA VAL A 436 33.56 19.41 18.53
C VAL A 436 33.16 18.35 17.48
N PHE A 437 33.84 18.31 16.34
CA PHE A 437 33.60 17.27 15.32
C PHE A 437 34.04 15.87 15.75
N ASP A 438 34.95 15.76 16.72
CA ASP A 438 35.38 14.45 17.24
C ASP A 438 34.26 13.66 17.92
N ASN A 439 33.15 14.33 18.27
CA ASN A 439 31.95 13.69 18.81
C ASN A 439 31.09 12.99 17.72
N ILE A 440 31.40 13.20 16.45
CA ILE A 440 30.61 12.65 15.33
C ILE A 440 31.50 11.65 14.55
N ASP A 441 31.13 10.39 14.57
CA ASP A 441 31.72 9.40 13.69
C ASP A 441 31.27 9.65 12.24
N ALA A 442 32.14 10.23 11.42
CA ALA A 442 31.86 10.59 10.04
C ALA A 442 31.54 9.35 9.17
N ASP A 443 32.20 8.20 9.43
CA ASP A 443 31.98 6.98 8.66
C ASP A 443 30.65 6.32 9.02
N ALA A 444 30.32 6.26 10.30
CA ALA A 444 29.03 5.77 10.74
C ALA A 444 27.88 6.67 10.27
N THR A 445 28.07 7.99 10.32
CA THR A 445 27.10 8.98 9.85
C THR A 445 26.87 8.87 8.34
N PHE A 446 27.93 8.73 7.53
CA PHE A 446 27.82 8.54 6.09
C PHE A 446 27.06 7.25 5.76
N ARG A 447 27.39 6.14 6.43
CA ARG A 447 26.70 4.85 6.25
C ARG A 447 25.24 4.91 6.68
N TRP A 448 24.95 5.60 7.79
CA TRP A 448 23.60 5.85 8.25
C TRP A 448 22.80 6.68 7.24
N ALA A 449 23.35 7.79 6.75
CA ALA A 449 22.70 8.64 5.76
C ALA A 449 22.49 7.90 4.42
N HIS A 450 23.50 7.13 3.97
CA HIS A 450 23.42 6.31 2.77
C HIS A 450 22.26 5.28 2.86
N LYS A 451 22.16 4.56 3.99
CA LYS A 451 21.07 3.60 4.26
C LYS A 451 19.71 4.30 4.37
N THR A 452 19.66 5.47 5.00
CA THR A 452 18.42 6.21 5.25
C THR A 452 17.85 6.83 3.98
N LEU A 453 18.70 7.30 3.07
CA LEU A 453 18.33 7.84 1.75
C LEU A 453 18.11 6.76 0.69
N ASP A 454 18.30 5.48 1.05
CA ASP A 454 18.16 4.33 0.13
C ASP A 454 19.06 4.47 -1.13
N ALA A 455 20.30 4.95 -0.92
CA ALA A 455 21.29 5.03 -1.99
C ALA A 455 21.73 3.62 -2.41
N PRO A 456 22.10 3.40 -3.70
CA PRO A 456 22.47 2.07 -4.18
C PRO A 456 23.62 1.47 -3.37
N MET A 457 23.43 0.27 -2.83
CA MET A 457 24.44 -0.43 -2.01
C MET A 457 25.76 -0.68 -2.76
N GLU A 458 25.70 -0.75 -4.07
CA GLU A 458 26.87 -0.90 -4.95
C GLU A 458 27.86 0.27 -4.84
N THR A 459 27.39 1.44 -4.40
CA THR A 459 28.24 2.63 -4.22
C THR A 459 28.96 2.65 -2.88
N LEU A 460 28.61 1.73 -1.95
CA LEU A 460 29.21 1.66 -0.62
C LEU A 460 30.34 0.61 -0.61
N ILE A 461 31.56 1.05 -0.33
CA ILE A 461 32.70 0.16 -0.14
C ILE A 461 32.66 -0.45 1.27
N ASP A 462 32.99 -1.74 1.39
CA ASP A 462 33.08 -2.42 2.67
C ASP A 462 33.99 -1.71 3.66
N ALA A 463 33.59 -1.74 4.94
CA ALA A 463 34.32 -1.03 6.00
C ALA A 463 35.78 -1.49 6.13
N GLU A 464 36.05 -2.77 5.89
CA GLU A 464 37.40 -3.33 5.91
C GLU A 464 38.26 -2.80 4.78
N LYS A 465 37.72 -2.78 3.56
CA LYS A 465 38.42 -2.20 2.39
C LYS A 465 38.69 -0.71 2.53
N VAL A 466 37.78 0.03 3.19
CA VAL A 466 38.02 1.46 3.47
C VAL A 466 39.19 1.63 4.45
N LYS A 467 39.26 0.78 5.49
CA LYS A 467 40.39 0.80 6.44
C LYS A 467 41.70 0.44 5.76
N GLU A 468 41.74 -0.59 4.91
CA GLU A 468 42.92 -0.99 4.14
C GLU A 468 43.37 0.14 3.22
N ASN A 469 42.47 0.75 2.48
CA ASN A 469 42.80 1.87 1.59
C ASN A 469 43.36 3.07 2.36
N ARG A 470 42.82 3.39 3.54
CA ARG A 470 43.31 4.48 4.39
C ARG A 470 44.69 4.15 4.98
N GLN A 471 44.93 2.91 5.39
CA GLN A 471 46.23 2.48 5.86
C GLN A 471 47.26 2.55 4.75
N ALA A 472 46.93 2.06 3.55
CA ALA A 472 47.81 2.18 2.39
C ALA A 472 48.14 3.64 2.01
N GLN A 473 47.13 4.54 2.10
CA GLN A 473 47.37 5.98 1.89
C GLN A 473 48.25 6.60 2.96
N GLN A 474 48.05 6.25 4.25
CA GLN A 474 48.89 6.75 5.34
C GLN A 474 50.33 6.27 5.21
N GLU A 475 50.54 5.00 4.86
CA GLU A 475 51.88 4.46 4.60
C GLU A 475 52.55 5.13 3.39
N ALA A 476 51.78 5.39 2.34
CA ALA A 476 52.29 6.12 1.17
C ALA A 476 52.68 7.56 1.52
N MET A 477 51.85 8.28 2.28
CA MET A 477 52.16 9.63 2.78
C MET A 477 53.38 9.63 3.70
N GLN A 478 53.50 8.68 4.62
CA GLN A 478 54.67 8.57 5.50
C GLN A 478 55.95 8.30 4.71
N LYS A 479 55.90 7.42 3.70
CA LYS A 479 57.02 7.17 2.82
C LYS A 479 57.40 8.41 2.01
N GLN A 480 56.42 9.18 1.56
CA GLN A 480 56.65 10.42 0.82
C GLN A 480 57.30 11.50 1.72
N GLN A 481 56.77 11.69 2.95
CA GLN A 481 57.35 12.60 3.93
C GLN A 481 58.77 12.17 4.36
N GLN A 482 59.01 10.87 4.53
CA GLN A 482 60.38 10.36 4.80
C GLN A 482 61.31 10.60 3.63
N ALA A 483 60.84 10.45 2.38
CA ALA A 483 61.63 10.76 1.20
C ALA A 483 61.93 12.26 1.06
N GLU A 484 60.99 13.13 1.34
CA GLU A 484 61.15 14.58 1.34
C GLU A 484 62.13 15.05 2.44
N THR A 485 61.97 14.52 3.68
CA THR A 485 62.88 14.81 4.79
C THR A 485 64.29 14.26 4.51
N ALA A 486 64.44 13.10 3.89
CA ALA A 486 65.74 12.56 3.46
C ALA A 486 66.37 13.39 2.33
N GLN A 487 65.59 13.89 1.38
CA GLN A 487 66.08 14.83 0.34
C GLN A 487 66.51 16.17 0.93
N GLN A 488 65.75 16.74 1.88
CA GLN A 488 66.13 17.97 2.58
C GLN A 488 67.39 17.76 3.42
N ALA A 489 67.51 16.63 4.14
CA ALA A 489 68.72 16.29 4.88
C ALA A 489 69.93 16.07 3.98
N ALA A 490 69.75 15.44 2.80
CA ALA A 490 70.80 15.28 1.82
C ALA A 490 71.20 16.62 1.17
N GLY A 491 70.22 17.53 0.98
CA GLY A 491 70.49 18.93 0.53
C GLY A 491 71.28 19.69 1.56
N THR A 492 70.90 19.69 2.82
CA THR A 492 71.64 20.35 3.93
C THR A 492 72.99 19.74 4.14
N MET A 493 73.19 18.41 4.03
CA MET A 493 74.52 17.79 4.05
C MET A 493 75.40 18.19 2.87
N LYS A 494 74.85 18.35 1.65
CA LYS A 494 75.56 18.88 0.49
C LYS A 494 75.96 20.33 0.72
N ASP A 495 75.06 21.15 1.21
CA ASP A 495 75.37 22.56 1.50
C ASP A 495 76.42 22.73 2.61
N MET A 496 76.33 21.89 3.68
CA MET A 496 77.39 21.87 4.71
C MET A 496 78.71 21.33 4.20
N SER A 497 78.70 20.35 3.32
CA SER A 497 79.96 19.85 2.70
C SER A 497 80.57 20.86 1.74
N GLN A 498 79.72 21.65 1.07
CA GLN A 498 80.20 22.74 0.17
C GLN A 498 80.68 23.94 0.97
N ALA A 499 80.03 24.29 2.10
CA ALA A 499 80.48 25.30 3.03
C ALA A 499 81.86 24.90 3.66
N ALA A 500 81.96 23.63 4.08
CA ALA A 500 83.25 23.12 4.62
C ALA A 500 84.37 23.11 3.58
N LYS A 501 84.12 22.86 2.29
CA LYS A 501 85.10 23.02 1.20
C LYS A 501 85.46 24.47 0.95
N ASN A 502 84.48 25.39 1.05
CA ASN A 502 84.76 26.81 0.88
C ASN A 502 85.60 27.37 2.05
N VAL A 503 85.33 26.95 3.28
CA VAL A 503 86.15 27.32 4.45
C VAL A 503 87.55 26.76 4.36
N GLY A 504 87.71 25.50 3.91
CA GLY A 504 89.03 24.93 3.66
C GLY A 504 89.84 25.61 2.51
N GLN A 505 89.10 26.16 1.51
CA GLN A 505 89.73 26.97 0.48
C GLN A 505 90.13 28.38 0.97
N GLU A 506 89.37 28.99 1.87
CA GLU A 506 89.74 30.26 2.50
C GLU A 506 90.91 30.12 3.43
N GLU A 507 91.08 29.05 4.19
CA GLU A 507 92.24 28.76 5.00
C GLU A 507 93.48 28.55 4.10
N LEU A 508 93.37 27.82 2.99
CA LEU A 508 94.45 27.62 2.04
C LEU A 508 94.89 28.92 1.31
N VAL A 509 93.95 29.80 1.06
CA VAL A 509 94.23 31.14 0.46
C VAL A 509 94.79 32.07 1.56
N GLY A 510 94.37 31.99 2.79
CA GLY A 510 94.93 32.71 3.92
C GLY A 510 96.39 32.36 4.20
N ASP A 511 96.73 31.06 4.21
CA ASP A 511 98.09 30.61 4.36
C ASP A 511 98.96 30.96 3.16
N ALA A 512 98.45 30.96 1.94
CA ALA A 512 99.17 31.43 0.75
C ALA A 512 99.50 32.94 0.75
N ILE A 513 98.62 33.75 1.26
CA ILE A 513 98.79 35.18 1.45
C ILE A 513 99.76 35.48 2.59
N ALA A 514 99.74 34.72 3.70
CA ALA A 514 100.65 34.84 4.81
C ALA A 514 102.12 34.47 4.38
N ALA A 515 102.26 33.49 3.50
CA ALA A 515 103.59 33.10 2.94
C ALA A 515 104.21 34.12 2.00
N GLN A 516 103.44 35.03 1.40
CA GLN A 516 103.93 36.07 0.50
C GLN A 516 104.31 37.44 1.18
N SER A 517 104.03 37.54 2.51
CA SER A 517 104.25 38.80 3.24
C SER A 517 105.48 38.77 4.17
N GLN A 518 106.46 37.89 3.96
CA GLN A 518 107.76 37.98 4.67
C GLN A 518 108.76 38.83 3.83
N PRO A 519 109.30 39.87 4.40
CA PRO A 519 110.35 40.64 3.73
C PRO A 519 111.70 39.88 3.73
N PRO A 520 112.58 40.11 2.76
CA PRO A 520 113.89 39.43 2.72
C PRO A 520 114.78 39.94 3.83
N VAL A 521 115.34 39.02 4.58
CA VAL A 521 116.43 39.33 5.56
C VAL A 521 117.73 39.28 4.85
N GLU A 522 118.48 40.34 5.00
CA GLU A 522 119.92 40.37 4.70
C GLU A 522 120.62 39.30 5.52
#